data_139d5b14facf57417722c8cbceaf5e62
#
_entry.id   139d5b14facf57417722c8cbceaf5e62
#
_cell.length_a   1.000
_cell.length_b   1.000
_cell.length_c   1.000
_cell.angle_alpha   90.00
_cell.angle_beta   90.00
_cell.angle_gamma   90.00
#
_symmetry.space_group_name_H-M   'P 1'
#
loop_
_entity.id
_entity.type
_entity.pdbx_description
1 polymer ?
#
loop_
_entity_poly.entity_id
_entity_poly.type
_entity_poly.pdbx_seq_one_letter_code
_entity_poly.pdbx_strand_id
1 'polypeptide(L)'
;GNGSGCYPGDPCGDGGPASKAHVANVNGLAVAPDGALYLSDANLRRVRRIGQDGIIDAFAGTGFFCTDEPCGDGADAKLAQLSYSPTGIALGPDDSLYIADGDLNRIRRVGADGIITTVAGNGLSQAPSGDGGPATTAVIPAPTSVAVAKDGSFYIANVGAVRKVGPVSASLEAGEFFLASEDGSEVYVFNSAGKHQRTLNALTGAA
;
A
#
# COMPACT_ATOMS: atom_id res chain seq x y z
N GLY A 1 -16.14 17.97 -3.34
CA GLY A 1 -17.01 17.26 -4.29
C GLY A 1 -18.28 18.04 -4.60
N ASN A 2 -18.88 17.77 -5.76
CA ASN A 2 -20.07 18.48 -6.25
C ASN A 2 -21.40 17.71 -6.06
N GLY A 3 -21.35 16.51 -5.49
CA GLY A 3 -22.52 15.67 -5.23
C GLY A 3 -23.21 15.08 -6.48
N SER A 4 -22.66 15.27 -7.69
CA SER A 4 -23.20 14.66 -8.91
C SER A 4 -22.80 13.20 -9.04
N GLY A 5 -23.60 12.39 -9.74
CA GLY A 5 -23.28 10.98 -9.97
C GLY A 5 -22.09 10.78 -10.91
N CYS A 6 -21.28 9.78 -10.63
CA CYS A 6 -20.19 9.33 -11.48
C CYS A 6 -20.08 7.80 -11.38
N TYR A 7 -19.64 7.16 -12.43
CA TYR A 7 -19.53 5.71 -12.49
C TYR A 7 -18.06 5.26 -12.42
N PRO A 8 -17.80 4.07 -11.87
CA PRO A 8 -16.47 3.47 -11.94
C PRO A 8 -15.96 3.41 -13.39
N GLY A 9 -14.67 3.79 -13.58
CA GLY A 9 -14.08 3.90 -14.91
C GLY A 9 -14.11 5.31 -15.51
N ASP A 10 -15.07 6.17 -15.14
CA ASP A 10 -15.10 7.56 -15.58
C ASP A 10 -14.03 8.39 -14.85
N PRO A 11 -13.54 9.50 -15.44
CA PRO A 11 -12.56 10.37 -14.79
C PRO A 11 -13.10 11.11 -13.58
N CYS A 12 -14.42 11.24 -13.42
CA CYS A 12 -15.10 11.81 -12.25
C CYS A 12 -14.58 13.20 -11.82
N GLY A 13 -14.08 13.97 -12.77
CA GLY A 13 -13.51 15.29 -12.54
C GLY A 13 -12.01 15.28 -12.21
N ASP A 14 -11.31 14.16 -12.41
CA ASP A 14 -9.85 14.13 -12.35
C ASP A 14 -9.25 15.06 -13.41
N GLY A 15 -8.13 15.72 -13.06
CA GLY A 15 -7.53 16.79 -13.85
C GLY A 15 -8.17 18.17 -13.65
N GLY A 16 -9.18 18.28 -12.79
CA GLY A 16 -9.91 19.52 -12.52
C GLY A 16 -9.94 19.92 -11.04
N PRO A 17 -10.59 21.04 -10.72
CA PRO A 17 -10.72 21.50 -9.33
C PRO A 17 -11.46 20.49 -8.47
N ALA A 18 -10.87 20.12 -7.32
CA ALA A 18 -11.45 19.15 -6.39
C ALA A 18 -12.86 19.52 -5.90
N SER A 19 -13.15 20.82 -5.82
CA SER A 19 -14.48 21.33 -5.44
C SER A 19 -15.57 20.97 -6.47
N LYS A 20 -15.19 20.73 -7.73
CA LYS A 20 -16.09 20.36 -8.82
C LYS A 20 -16.08 18.86 -9.15
N ALA A 21 -15.13 18.12 -8.61
CA ALA A 21 -15.04 16.69 -8.85
C ALA A 21 -16.16 15.93 -8.09
N HIS A 22 -16.53 14.79 -8.63
CA HIS A 22 -17.37 13.85 -7.89
C HIS A 22 -16.50 13.06 -6.92
N VAL A 23 -16.90 13.03 -5.65
CA VAL A 23 -16.31 12.19 -4.59
C VAL A 23 -17.48 11.43 -3.97
N ALA A 24 -17.43 10.11 -4.03
CA ALA A 24 -18.60 9.30 -3.72
C ALA A 24 -18.62 8.76 -2.27
N ASN A 25 -17.63 7.96 -1.92
CA ASN A 25 -17.56 7.33 -0.60
C ASN A 25 -16.13 7.26 -0.10
N VAL A 26 -15.74 8.24 0.71
CA VAL A 26 -14.39 8.33 1.25
C VAL A 26 -14.27 7.51 2.52
N ASN A 27 -13.43 6.47 2.48
CA ASN A 27 -13.17 5.59 3.62
C ASN A 27 -11.84 5.89 4.33
N GLY A 28 -10.88 6.53 3.67
CA GLY A 28 -9.59 6.87 4.24
C GLY A 28 -9.06 8.20 3.74
N LEU A 29 -8.32 8.90 4.59
CA LEU A 29 -7.65 10.16 4.29
C LEU A 29 -6.21 10.10 4.80
N ALA A 30 -5.29 10.65 4.03
CA ALA A 30 -3.90 10.86 4.45
C ALA A 30 -3.40 12.20 3.92
N VAL A 31 -2.66 12.94 4.74
CA VAL A 31 -2.08 14.23 4.37
C VAL A 31 -0.58 14.07 4.23
N ALA A 32 -0.05 14.44 3.08
CA ALA A 32 1.38 14.41 2.82
C ALA A 32 2.11 15.60 3.47
N PRO A 33 3.42 15.50 3.68
CA PRO A 33 4.22 16.61 4.23
C PRO A 33 4.16 17.88 3.38
N ASP A 34 3.96 17.74 2.07
CA ASP A 34 3.75 18.86 1.14
C ASP A 34 2.35 19.48 1.23
N GLY A 35 1.46 18.96 2.07
CA GLY A 35 0.08 19.41 2.23
C GLY A 35 -0.90 18.82 1.21
N ALA A 36 -0.48 17.94 0.31
CA ALA A 36 -1.39 17.22 -0.57
C ALA A 36 -2.27 16.25 0.23
N LEU A 37 -3.52 16.11 -0.18
CA LEU A 37 -4.48 15.21 0.46
C LEU A 37 -4.71 13.98 -0.42
N TYR A 38 -4.53 12.80 0.15
CA TYR A 38 -4.93 11.55 -0.45
C TYR A 38 -6.26 11.09 0.14
N LEU A 39 -7.10 10.50 -0.68
CA LEU A 39 -8.38 9.94 -0.27
C LEU A 39 -8.66 8.62 -0.98
N SER A 40 -9.13 7.61 -0.26
CA SER A 40 -9.66 6.38 -0.85
C SER A 40 -11.15 6.56 -1.13
N ASP A 41 -11.52 6.50 -2.40
CA ASP A 41 -12.91 6.57 -2.86
C ASP A 41 -13.41 5.16 -3.17
N ALA A 42 -14.10 4.56 -2.21
CA ALA A 42 -14.54 3.18 -2.29
C ALA A 42 -15.48 2.93 -3.48
N ASN A 43 -16.48 3.79 -3.69
CA ASN A 43 -17.41 3.61 -4.79
C ASN A 43 -16.76 3.76 -6.16
N LEU A 44 -15.71 4.57 -6.26
CA LEU A 44 -14.97 4.73 -7.50
C LEU A 44 -13.80 3.74 -7.63
N ARG A 45 -13.52 2.94 -6.60
CA ARG A 45 -12.41 1.96 -6.55
C ARG A 45 -11.08 2.61 -6.89
N ARG A 46 -10.84 3.80 -6.30
CA ARG A 46 -9.64 4.60 -6.56
C ARG A 46 -9.09 5.18 -5.27
N VAL A 47 -7.82 5.42 -5.29
CA VAL A 47 -7.21 6.44 -4.45
C VAL A 47 -6.96 7.67 -5.30
N ARG A 48 -7.34 8.82 -4.79
CA ARG A 48 -7.19 10.11 -5.48
C ARG A 48 -6.31 11.03 -4.65
N ARG A 49 -5.61 11.95 -5.32
CA ARG A 49 -4.75 12.96 -4.70
C ARG A 49 -5.25 14.36 -5.07
N ILE A 50 -5.36 15.22 -4.06
CA ILE A 50 -5.61 16.64 -4.25
C ILE A 50 -4.29 17.37 -3.97
N GLY A 51 -3.75 18.04 -4.98
CA GLY A 51 -2.55 18.84 -4.86
C GLY A 51 -2.79 20.17 -4.14
N GLN A 52 -1.71 20.89 -3.82
CA GLN A 52 -1.79 22.24 -3.24
C GLN A 52 -2.45 23.26 -4.17
N ASP A 53 -2.45 22.99 -5.47
CA ASP A 53 -3.16 23.76 -6.49
C ASP A 53 -4.68 23.55 -6.49
N GLY A 54 -5.17 22.65 -5.63
CA GLY A 54 -6.57 22.29 -5.52
C GLY A 54 -7.08 21.38 -6.65
N ILE A 55 -6.17 20.85 -7.47
CA ILE A 55 -6.52 19.90 -8.54
C ILE A 55 -6.58 18.49 -7.95
N ILE A 56 -7.58 17.73 -8.31
CA ILE A 56 -7.75 16.33 -7.94
C ILE A 56 -7.42 15.45 -9.13
N ASP A 57 -6.64 14.39 -8.87
CA ASP A 57 -6.26 13.39 -9.87
C ASP A 57 -6.37 11.98 -9.32
N ALA A 58 -6.57 11.01 -10.21
CA ALA A 58 -6.39 9.61 -9.86
C ALA A 58 -4.93 9.35 -9.48
N PHE A 59 -4.72 8.71 -8.33
CA PHE A 59 -3.41 8.31 -7.83
C PHE A 59 -3.18 6.81 -7.98
N ALA A 60 -4.18 5.99 -7.62
CA ALA A 60 -4.16 4.54 -7.83
C ALA A 60 -5.57 4.03 -8.14
N GLY A 61 -5.65 3.00 -8.95
CA GLY A 61 -6.90 2.34 -9.32
C GLY A 61 -7.51 2.84 -10.63
N THR A 62 -7.91 1.90 -11.50
CA THR A 62 -8.60 2.18 -12.77
C THR A 62 -10.08 2.54 -12.59
N GLY A 63 -10.67 2.23 -11.43
CA GLY A 63 -12.11 2.27 -11.19
C GLY A 63 -12.81 0.94 -11.43
N PHE A 64 -12.12 -0.04 -11.98
CA PHE A 64 -12.61 -1.41 -12.10
C PHE A 64 -12.06 -2.26 -10.95
N PHE A 65 -12.87 -3.22 -10.48
CA PHE A 65 -12.38 -4.17 -9.48
C PHE A 65 -11.53 -5.26 -10.11
N CYS A 66 -10.66 -5.83 -9.30
CA CYS A 66 -9.80 -6.92 -9.74
C CYS A 66 -10.60 -8.21 -9.96
N THR A 67 -10.50 -8.79 -11.14
CA THR A 67 -11.02 -10.11 -11.48
C THR A 67 -9.94 -11.15 -11.63
N ASP A 68 -8.74 -10.71 -12.02
CA ASP A 68 -7.64 -11.59 -12.39
C ASP A 68 -6.33 -11.09 -11.78
N GLU A 69 -5.68 -11.96 -11.01
CA GLU A 69 -4.37 -11.68 -10.42
C GLU A 69 -3.29 -11.45 -11.52
N PRO A 70 -2.33 -10.59 -11.30
CA PRO A 70 -1.92 -9.94 -10.04
C PRO A 70 -2.57 -8.58 -9.77
N CYS A 71 -3.70 -8.22 -10.33
CA CYS A 71 -4.42 -6.96 -10.09
C CYS A 71 -3.58 -5.70 -10.34
N GLY A 72 -2.58 -5.78 -11.21
CA GLY A 72 -1.66 -4.70 -11.55
C GLY A 72 -0.46 -4.55 -10.60
N ASP A 73 -0.19 -5.53 -9.71
CA ASP A 73 1.04 -5.52 -8.92
C ASP A 73 2.29 -5.51 -9.82
N GLY A 74 3.27 -4.67 -9.46
CA GLY A 74 4.50 -4.48 -10.23
C GLY A 74 4.36 -3.49 -11.39
N ALA A 75 3.21 -2.83 -11.55
CA ALA A 75 2.96 -1.85 -12.61
C ALA A 75 2.54 -0.48 -12.04
N ASP A 76 2.32 0.49 -12.91
CA ASP A 76 1.81 1.83 -12.54
C ASP A 76 0.52 1.70 -11.74
N ALA A 77 0.47 2.34 -10.59
CA ALA A 77 -0.66 2.29 -9.67
C ALA A 77 -1.96 2.76 -10.30
N LYS A 78 -1.92 3.68 -11.27
CA LYS A 78 -3.11 4.16 -11.99
C LYS A 78 -3.73 3.09 -12.89
N LEU A 79 -2.95 2.09 -13.27
CA LEU A 79 -3.40 0.96 -14.09
C LEU A 79 -3.82 -0.26 -13.25
N ALA A 80 -3.61 -0.20 -11.95
CA ALA A 80 -4.01 -1.27 -11.05
C ALA A 80 -5.52 -1.37 -10.89
N GLN A 81 -5.99 -2.56 -10.59
CA GLN A 81 -7.37 -2.80 -10.17
C GLN A 81 -7.39 -2.98 -8.65
N LEU A 82 -8.17 -2.18 -7.96
CA LEU A 82 -8.39 -2.27 -6.53
C LEU A 82 -9.65 -3.09 -6.22
N SER A 83 -9.89 -3.38 -4.95
CA SER A 83 -11.11 -4.04 -4.48
C SER A 83 -12.36 -3.20 -4.72
N TYR A 84 -13.52 -3.76 -4.45
CA TYR A 84 -14.78 -3.01 -4.44
C TYR A 84 -14.77 -1.85 -3.45
N SER A 85 -13.99 -1.99 -2.38
CA SER A 85 -13.96 -1.01 -1.29
C SER A 85 -12.54 -0.86 -0.74
N PRO A 86 -11.64 -0.13 -1.42
CA PRO A 86 -10.41 0.29 -0.78
C PRO A 86 -10.75 1.11 0.47
N THR A 87 -10.16 0.76 1.60
CA THR A 87 -10.54 1.30 2.91
C THR A 87 -9.50 2.30 3.42
N GLY A 88 -8.84 2.02 4.54
CA GLY A 88 -7.88 2.93 5.14
C GLY A 88 -6.62 3.09 4.30
N ILE A 89 -6.05 4.28 4.32
CA ILE A 89 -4.78 4.61 3.67
C ILE A 89 -3.86 5.31 4.66
N ALA A 90 -2.55 5.15 4.49
CA ALA A 90 -1.54 5.84 5.29
C ALA A 90 -0.28 6.13 4.47
N LEU A 91 0.40 7.24 4.77
CA LEU A 91 1.69 7.56 4.19
C LEU A 91 2.82 6.96 5.02
N GLY A 92 3.81 6.41 4.34
CA GLY A 92 5.07 5.99 4.92
C GLY A 92 6.06 7.15 5.06
N PRO A 93 7.16 6.95 5.81
CA PRO A 93 8.21 7.96 5.99
C PRO A 93 9.00 8.24 4.71
N ASP A 94 8.86 7.40 3.70
CA ASP A 94 9.45 7.46 2.36
C ASP A 94 8.48 7.99 1.30
N ASP A 95 7.41 8.67 1.75
CA ASP A 95 6.32 9.21 0.93
C ASP A 95 5.52 8.13 0.15
N SER A 96 5.76 6.85 0.41
CA SER A 96 4.94 5.79 -0.17
C SER A 96 3.55 5.77 0.46
N LEU A 97 2.54 5.39 -0.31
CA LEU A 97 1.16 5.27 0.17
C LEU A 97 0.79 3.81 0.36
N TYR A 98 0.38 3.46 1.57
CA TYR A 98 -0.18 2.16 1.91
C TYR A 98 -1.70 2.20 1.79
N ILE A 99 -2.29 1.14 1.23
CA ILE A 99 -3.72 1.01 0.95
C ILE A 99 -4.21 -0.32 1.55
N ALA A 100 -5.17 -0.26 2.45
CA ALA A 100 -5.89 -1.45 2.89
C ALA A 100 -6.91 -1.82 1.80
N ASP A 101 -6.59 -2.87 1.04
CA ASP A 101 -7.38 -3.36 -0.09
C ASP A 101 -8.28 -4.50 0.40
N GLY A 102 -9.39 -4.12 1.06
CA GLY A 102 -10.19 -4.96 1.95
C GLY A 102 -10.67 -6.26 1.32
N ASP A 103 -11.42 -6.20 0.22
CA ASP A 103 -11.98 -7.39 -0.42
C ASP A 103 -10.91 -8.25 -1.11
N LEU A 104 -9.74 -7.67 -1.45
CA LEU A 104 -8.60 -8.42 -1.95
C LEU A 104 -7.74 -9.03 -0.83
N ASN A 105 -8.07 -8.79 0.44
CA ASN A 105 -7.35 -9.34 1.60
C ASN A 105 -5.86 -9.02 1.59
N ARG A 106 -5.51 -7.77 1.23
CA ARG A 106 -4.12 -7.32 1.05
C ARG A 106 -3.90 -5.91 1.56
N ILE A 107 -2.65 -5.62 1.87
CA ILE A 107 -2.13 -4.27 1.95
C ILE A 107 -1.28 -4.04 0.71
N ARG A 108 -1.63 -3.00 -0.04
CA ARG A 108 -0.89 -2.57 -1.23
C ARG A 108 -0.06 -1.34 -0.87
N ARG A 109 1.09 -1.18 -1.49
CA ARG A 109 1.96 0.00 -1.35
C ARG A 109 2.22 0.59 -2.73
N VAL A 110 2.05 1.89 -2.84
CA VAL A 110 2.49 2.67 -4.01
C VAL A 110 3.78 3.37 -3.60
N GLY A 111 4.87 3.03 -4.27
CA GLY A 111 6.18 3.64 -4.04
C GLY A 111 6.29 5.06 -4.63
N ALA A 112 7.38 5.76 -4.35
CA ALA A 112 7.69 7.06 -4.94
C ALA A 112 7.85 7.00 -6.47
N ASP A 113 8.17 5.82 -7.01
CA ASP A 113 8.22 5.51 -8.44
C ASP A 113 6.84 5.37 -9.10
N GLY A 114 5.77 5.42 -8.31
CA GLY A 114 4.39 5.22 -8.79
C GLY A 114 4.00 3.76 -9.00
N ILE A 115 4.88 2.82 -8.67
CA ILE A 115 4.60 1.38 -8.82
C ILE A 115 3.83 0.86 -7.61
N ILE A 116 2.78 0.08 -7.86
CA ILE A 116 1.99 -0.57 -6.81
C ILE A 116 2.46 -2.02 -6.60
N THR A 117 2.56 -2.42 -5.34
CA THR A 117 2.94 -3.79 -4.96
C THR A 117 2.14 -4.26 -3.74
N THR A 118 1.91 -5.56 -3.62
CA THR A 118 1.39 -6.16 -2.39
C THR A 118 2.52 -6.29 -1.36
N VAL A 119 2.34 -5.72 -0.17
CA VAL A 119 3.32 -5.75 0.93
C VAL A 119 2.87 -6.61 2.11
N ALA A 120 1.59 -6.96 2.19
CA ALA A 120 1.08 -7.94 3.15
C ALA A 120 -0.24 -8.54 2.66
N GLY A 121 -0.51 -9.79 3.05
CA GLY A 121 -1.69 -10.52 2.64
C GLY A 121 -1.49 -11.35 1.38
N ASN A 122 -2.01 -12.58 1.41
CA ASN A 122 -1.92 -13.52 0.29
C ASN A 122 -3.21 -13.62 -0.55
N GLY A 123 -4.18 -12.74 -0.30
CA GLY A 123 -5.46 -12.69 -1.00
C GLY A 123 -6.53 -13.67 -0.47
N LEU A 124 -6.20 -14.54 0.47
CA LEU A 124 -7.17 -15.50 1.01
C LEU A 124 -8.04 -14.88 2.11
N SER A 125 -9.33 -15.24 2.11
CA SER A 125 -10.32 -14.78 3.10
C SER A 125 -10.57 -15.77 4.25
N GLN A 126 -9.62 -16.65 4.52
CA GLN A 126 -9.68 -17.66 5.59
C GLN A 126 -9.40 -17.03 6.95
N ALA A 127 -9.40 -17.86 8.01
CA ALA A 127 -9.01 -17.41 9.34
C ALA A 127 -7.59 -16.81 9.35
N PRO A 128 -7.34 -15.71 10.09
CA PRO A 128 -6.03 -15.08 10.16
C PRO A 128 -4.93 -16.07 10.54
N SER A 129 -3.81 -16.03 9.82
CA SER A 129 -2.67 -16.91 10.06
C SER A 129 -1.38 -16.31 9.48
N GLY A 130 -0.25 -16.96 9.72
CA GLY A 130 1.04 -16.57 9.16
C GLY A 130 1.83 -15.58 10.02
N ASP A 131 1.48 -15.43 11.32
CA ASP A 131 2.27 -14.63 12.26
C ASP A 131 3.68 -15.22 12.41
N GLY A 132 4.68 -14.33 12.46
CA GLY A 132 6.09 -14.73 12.53
C GLY A 132 6.70 -15.15 11.17
N GLY A 133 5.91 -15.15 10.11
CA GLY A 133 6.35 -15.43 8.74
C GLY A 133 6.35 -14.19 7.84
N PRO A 134 6.66 -14.37 6.53
CA PRO A 134 6.62 -13.28 5.57
C PRO A 134 5.21 -12.69 5.46
N ALA A 135 5.11 -11.36 5.51
CA ALA A 135 3.81 -10.66 5.54
C ALA A 135 2.96 -10.93 4.27
N THR A 136 3.61 -11.12 3.12
CA THR A 136 2.93 -11.40 1.84
C THR A 136 2.33 -12.81 1.77
N THR A 137 2.75 -13.74 2.62
CA THR A 137 2.17 -15.09 2.70
C THR A 137 1.11 -15.22 3.80
N ALA A 138 0.98 -14.22 4.65
CA ALA A 138 0.01 -14.22 5.74
C ALA A 138 -1.43 -14.12 5.22
N VAL A 139 -2.38 -14.74 5.91
CA VAL A 139 -3.80 -14.55 5.67
C VAL A 139 -4.27 -13.34 6.47
N ILE A 140 -4.70 -12.29 5.79
CA ILE A 140 -5.14 -11.02 6.38
C ILE A 140 -6.56 -10.71 5.86
N PRO A 141 -7.59 -11.35 6.42
CA PRO A 141 -8.95 -11.19 5.91
C PRO A 141 -9.46 -9.76 6.16
N ALA A 142 -10.06 -9.18 5.13
CA ALA A 142 -10.74 -7.90 5.15
C ALA A 142 -10.01 -6.80 5.95
N PRO A 143 -8.77 -6.42 5.56
CA PRO A 143 -8.09 -5.32 6.23
C PRO A 143 -8.89 -4.03 6.05
N THR A 144 -9.12 -3.32 7.16
CA THR A 144 -9.94 -2.10 7.18
C THR A 144 -9.13 -0.84 7.32
N SER A 145 -7.92 -0.94 7.87
CA SER A 145 -7.05 0.21 8.07
C SER A 145 -5.58 -0.20 8.10
N VAL A 146 -4.73 0.74 7.77
CA VAL A 146 -3.29 0.64 7.91
C VAL A 146 -2.75 1.90 8.57
N ALA A 147 -1.72 1.77 9.39
CA ALA A 147 -0.98 2.88 9.98
C ALA A 147 0.51 2.58 9.86
N VAL A 148 1.31 3.57 9.46
CA VAL A 148 2.74 3.39 9.24
C VAL A 148 3.52 4.16 10.32
N ALA A 149 4.50 3.52 10.91
CA ALA A 149 5.39 4.11 11.89
C ALA A 149 6.62 4.75 11.21
N LYS A 150 7.33 5.60 11.97
CA LYS A 150 8.53 6.30 11.47
C LYS A 150 9.70 5.37 11.14
N ASP A 151 9.72 4.16 11.69
CA ASP A 151 10.73 3.13 11.43
C ASP A 151 10.39 2.28 10.18
N GLY A 152 9.32 2.62 9.45
CA GLY A 152 8.83 1.88 8.30
C GLY A 152 7.99 0.65 8.66
N SER A 153 7.89 0.27 9.93
CA SER A 153 6.93 -0.76 10.33
C SER A 153 5.50 -0.27 10.12
N PHE A 154 4.57 -1.17 9.85
CA PHE A 154 3.18 -0.79 9.72
C PHE A 154 2.24 -1.74 10.46
N TYR A 155 1.10 -1.22 10.83
CA TYR A 155 0.06 -1.91 11.58
C TYR A 155 -1.17 -2.06 10.71
N ILE A 156 -1.77 -3.22 10.73
CA ILE A 156 -2.95 -3.58 9.95
C ILE A 156 -4.08 -3.87 10.92
N ALA A 157 -5.17 -3.14 10.80
CA ALA A 157 -6.42 -3.52 11.44
C ALA A 157 -7.21 -4.43 10.48
N ASN A 158 -7.56 -5.61 10.95
CA ASN A 158 -8.43 -6.54 10.25
C ASN A 158 -9.46 -7.13 11.23
N VAL A 159 -10.32 -8.00 10.77
CA VAL A 159 -11.39 -8.57 11.61
C VAL A 159 -10.80 -9.16 12.91
N GLY A 160 -11.12 -8.51 14.04
CA GLY A 160 -10.79 -8.98 15.39
C GLY A 160 -9.32 -8.85 15.82
N ALA A 161 -8.45 -8.24 15.00
CA ALA A 161 -7.02 -8.15 15.33
C ALA A 161 -6.36 -6.86 14.81
N VAL A 162 -5.27 -6.48 15.49
CA VAL A 162 -4.28 -5.55 14.96
C VAL A 162 -2.97 -6.33 14.80
N ARG A 163 -2.42 -6.33 13.61
CA ARG A 163 -1.17 -7.04 13.30
C ARG A 163 -0.08 -6.05 12.93
N LYS A 164 1.13 -6.32 13.38
CA LYS A 164 2.31 -5.51 13.04
C LYS A 164 3.12 -6.24 11.97
N VAL A 165 3.49 -5.52 10.93
CA VAL A 165 4.54 -5.88 10.00
C VAL A 165 5.74 -5.00 10.34
N GLY A 166 6.82 -5.61 10.79
CA GLY A 166 8.05 -4.89 11.10
C GLY A 166 8.99 -4.85 9.92
N PRO A 167 9.96 -3.91 9.90
CA PRO A 167 11.16 -4.18 9.15
C PRO A 167 11.72 -5.47 9.69
N VAL A 168 12.17 -6.34 8.82
CA VAL A 168 12.87 -7.53 9.26
C VAL A 168 14.09 -7.04 10.01
N SER A 169 14.08 -7.18 11.32
CA SER A 169 15.35 -7.24 12.04
C SER A 169 15.98 -8.55 11.58
N ALA A 170 16.77 -8.49 10.53
CA ALA A 170 17.66 -9.57 10.20
C ALA A 170 18.42 -9.85 11.48
N SER A 171 18.16 -10.97 12.12
CA SER A 171 18.98 -11.42 13.23
C SER A 171 20.35 -11.69 12.61
N LEU A 172 21.21 -10.69 12.70
CA LEU A 172 22.59 -10.83 12.25
C LEU A 172 23.25 -11.85 13.17
N GLU A 173 23.83 -12.87 12.58
CA GLU A 173 24.73 -13.71 13.32
C GLU A 173 25.98 -12.91 13.70
N ALA A 174 26.67 -13.33 14.73
CA ALA A 174 27.88 -12.64 15.19
C ALA A 174 28.90 -12.55 14.03
N GLY A 175 29.23 -11.31 13.64
CA GLY A 175 30.15 -11.04 12.54
C GLY A 175 29.49 -10.82 11.17
N GLU A 176 28.19 -10.75 11.10
CA GLU A 176 27.47 -10.28 9.89
C GLU A 176 27.22 -8.78 9.96
N PHE A 177 27.18 -8.13 8.79
CA PHE A 177 26.68 -6.76 8.63
C PHE A 177 25.79 -6.68 7.39
N PHE A 178 24.98 -5.67 7.30
CA PHE A 178 24.07 -5.48 6.18
C PHE A 178 24.25 -4.11 5.52
N LEU A 179 23.90 -4.07 4.24
CA LEU A 179 23.75 -2.84 3.46
C LEU A 179 22.34 -2.87 2.85
N ALA A 180 21.62 -1.77 2.99
CA ALA A 180 20.34 -1.61 2.29
C ALA A 180 20.61 -1.23 0.82
N SER A 181 19.75 -1.68 -0.09
CA SER A 181 19.72 -1.14 -1.46
C SER A 181 19.36 0.34 -1.44
N GLU A 182 19.72 1.07 -2.48
CA GLU A 182 19.49 2.52 -2.60
C GLU A 182 17.96 2.85 -2.54
N ASP A 183 17.14 1.97 -3.08
CA ASP A 183 15.67 2.09 -3.05
C ASP A 183 15.02 1.52 -1.78
N GLY A 184 15.81 0.96 -0.88
CA GLY A 184 15.34 0.36 0.37
C GLY A 184 14.51 -0.92 0.20
N SER A 185 14.45 -1.50 -0.99
CA SER A 185 13.66 -2.72 -1.26
C SER A 185 14.36 -4.00 -0.81
N GLU A 186 15.68 -3.99 -0.74
CA GLU A 186 16.51 -5.13 -0.41
C GLU A 186 17.50 -4.83 0.71
N VAL A 187 17.90 -5.88 1.42
CA VAL A 187 18.99 -5.85 2.39
C VAL A 187 20.00 -6.93 2.01
N TYR A 188 21.22 -6.50 1.72
CA TYR A 188 22.35 -7.39 1.42
C TYR A 188 23.07 -7.73 2.74
N VAL A 189 23.16 -9.00 3.07
CA VAL A 189 23.84 -9.48 4.27
C VAL A 189 25.22 -10.01 3.87
N PHE A 190 26.25 -9.53 4.57
CA PHE A 190 27.66 -9.88 4.36
C PHE A 190 28.24 -10.46 5.63
N ASN A 191 29.20 -11.37 5.52
CA ASN A 191 29.98 -11.83 6.65
C ASN A 191 31.11 -10.84 7.01
N SER A 192 31.81 -11.08 8.10
CA SER A 192 32.92 -10.25 8.59
C SER A 192 34.07 -10.08 7.60
N ALA A 193 34.19 -10.96 6.60
CA ALA A 193 35.17 -10.87 5.51
C ALA A 193 34.66 -10.04 4.32
N GLY A 194 33.48 -9.45 4.41
CA GLY A 194 32.87 -8.67 3.33
C GLY A 194 32.28 -9.51 2.20
N LYS A 195 32.14 -10.83 2.38
CA LYS A 195 31.54 -11.70 1.38
C LYS A 195 30.02 -11.71 1.53
N HIS A 196 29.32 -11.41 0.44
CA HIS A 196 27.85 -11.51 0.37
C HIS A 196 27.37 -12.93 0.72
N GLN A 197 26.41 -13.03 1.61
CA GLN A 197 25.83 -14.29 2.07
C GLN A 197 24.43 -14.50 1.50
N ARG A 198 23.58 -13.50 1.63
CA ARG A 198 22.19 -13.54 1.18
C ARG A 198 21.62 -12.15 0.94
N THR A 199 20.63 -12.06 0.09
CA THR A 199 19.81 -10.86 -0.09
C THR A 199 18.44 -11.14 0.53
N LEU A 200 17.94 -10.17 1.27
CA LEU A 200 16.61 -10.22 1.91
C LEU A 200 15.75 -9.13 1.30
N ASN A 201 14.48 -9.41 1.10
CA ASN A 201 13.53 -8.34 0.83
C ASN A 201 13.36 -7.50 2.10
N ALA A 202 13.58 -6.19 2.02
CA ALA A 202 13.60 -5.30 3.18
C ALA A 202 12.25 -5.23 3.93
N LEU A 203 11.16 -5.56 3.26
CA LEU A 203 9.81 -5.55 3.84
C LEU A 203 9.40 -6.91 4.40
N THR A 204 9.89 -8.02 3.82
CA THR A 204 9.41 -9.37 4.17
C THR A 204 10.46 -10.25 4.83
N GLY A 205 11.75 -9.90 4.72
CA GLY A 205 12.88 -10.75 5.14
C GLY A 205 13.02 -12.07 4.41
N ALA A 206 12.28 -12.25 3.34
CA ALA A 206 12.44 -13.43 2.50
C ALA A 206 13.78 -13.32 1.73
N ALA A 207 14.54 -14.43 1.73
CA ALA A 207 15.75 -14.59 0.93
C ALA A 207 15.40 -15.03 -0.49
#